data_6d0e48e5681ca9e28a807d485cf21fe3
#
_entry.id   6d0e48e5681ca9e28a807d485cf21fe3
#
_cell.length_a   1.000
_cell.length_b   1.000
_cell.length_c   1.000
_cell.angle_alpha   90.00
_cell.angle_beta   90.00
_cell.angle_gamma   90.00
#
_symmetry.space_group_name_H-M   'P 1'
#
loop_
_entity.id
_entity.type
_entity.pdbx_description
1 polymer ?
#
loop_
_entity_poly.entity_id
_entity_poly.type
_entity_poly.pdbx_seq_one_letter_code
_entity_poly.pdbx_strand_id
1 'polypeptide(L)'
;KISLIAAFIVVAPLIGMVAGNIITLITLHFAKNSKPAKMDRWFKKLQLVSSALLSIVHGLNDSQKVMGIIAAALISYTAVTPDVHPWLRMSDMNDMHDWVPLACFTAIALGTVCGGWKIMKTMGNRITKITPVEGFCAQTAGALTLFITEILKVPVSTTHVISGSTVSYTTLTLPTIHTV
;
A
#
# COMPACT_ATOMS: atom_id res chain seq x y z
N LYS A 1 8.60 6.45 21.57
CA LYS A 1 8.40 6.41 20.08
C LYS A 1 8.74 5.03 19.50
N ILE A 2 9.87 4.40 19.86
CA ILE A 2 10.28 3.08 19.34
C ILE A 2 9.27 1.98 19.72
N SER A 3 8.76 1.96 20.95
CA SER A 3 7.76 1.00 21.41
C SER A 3 6.44 1.10 20.63
N LEU A 4 6.06 2.29 20.22
CA LEU A 4 4.86 2.52 19.41
C LEU A 4 5.06 1.95 17.99
N ILE A 5 6.22 2.16 17.39
CA ILE A 5 6.57 1.58 16.08
C ILE A 5 6.56 0.05 16.13
N ALA A 6 7.17 -0.54 17.19
CA ALA A 6 7.19 -1.98 17.38
C ALA A 6 5.76 -2.55 17.56
N ALA A 7 4.89 -1.85 18.31
CA ALA A 7 3.48 -2.25 18.45
C ALA A 7 2.74 -2.22 17.10
N PHE A 8 2.97 -1.21 16.27
CA PHE A 8 2.31 -1.09 14.97
C PHE A 8 2.75 -2.14 13.94
N ILE A 9 3.91 -2.78 14.12
CA ILE A 9 4.30 -3.94 13.27
C ILE A 9 3.29 -5.09 13.41
N VAL A 10 2.75 -5.30 14.61
CA VAL A 10 1.75 -6.34 14.89
C VAL A 10 0.33 -5.84 14.67
N VAL A 11 0.05 -4.61 15.06
CA VAL A 11 -1.32 -4.04 15.01
C VAL A 11 -1.73 -3.71 13.56
N ALA A 12 -0.82 -3.28 12.70
CA ALA A 12 -1.14 -2.90 11.33
C ALA A 12 -1.73 -4.05 10.48
N PRO A 13 -1.19 -5.27 10.47
CA PRO A 13 -1.82 -6.39 9.77
C PRO A 13 -3.19 -6.77 10.37
N LEU A 14 -3.38 -6.63 11.67
CA LEU A 14 -4.68 -6.89 12.31
C LEU A 14 -5.73 -5.85 11.87
N ILE A 15 -5.36 -4.58 11.80
CA ILE A 15 -6.24 -3.53 11.27
C ILE A 15 -6.58 -3.81 9.80
N GLY A 16 -5.59 -4.17 8.98
CA GLY A 16 -5.80 -4.57 7.59
C GLY A 16 -6.75 -5.76 7.46
N MET A 17 -6.60 -6.76 8.34
CA MET A 17 -7.46 -7.93 8.37
C MET A 17 -8.91 -7.57 8.75
N VAL A 18 -9.12 -6.76 9.76
CA VAL A 18 -10.46 -6.31 10.18
C VAL A 18 -11.11 -5.46 9.08
N ALA A 19 -10.37 -4.51 8.50
CA ALA A 19 -10.86 -3.70 7.38
C ALA A 19 -11.22 -4.57 6.16
N GLY A 20 -10.40 -5.57 5.85
CA GLY A 20 -10.66 -6.53 4.79
C GLY A 20 -11.93 -7.34 5.03
N ASN A 21 -12.14 -7.84 6.25
CA ASN A 21 -13.37 -8.54 6.63
C ASN A 21 -14.61 -7.68 6.44
N ILE A 22 -14.58 -6.45 6.92
CA ILE A 22 -15.70 -5.50 6.80
C ILE A 22 -16.02 -5.24 5.33
N ILE A 23 -15.02 -4.93 4.50
CA ILE A 23 -15.22 -4.65 3.08
C ILE A 23 -15.72 -5.88 2.34
N THR A 24 -15.21 -7.06 2.67
CA THR A 24 -15.68 -8.32 2.08
C THR A 24 -17.15 -8.58 2.42
N LEU A 25 -17.56 -8.42 3.68
CA LEU A 25 -18.95 -8.58 4.10
C LEU A 25 -19.88 -7.59 3.39
N ILE A 26 -19.49 -6.32 3.29
CA ILE A 26 -20.23 -5.29 2.57
C ILE A 26 -20.36 -5.68 1.09
N THR A 27 -19.27 -6.07 0.46
CA THR A 27 -19.22 -6.47 -0.95
C THR A 27 -20.13 -7.67 -1.21
N LEU A 28 -20.06 -8.71 -0.38
CA LEU A 28 -20.91 -9.90 -0.49
C LEU A 28 -22.39 -9.58 -0.27
N HIS A 29 -22.70 -8.67 0.66
CA HIS A 29 -24.08 -8.23 0.88
C HIS A 29 -24.70 -7.58 -0.36
N PHE A 30 -23.95 -6.68 -1.02
CA PHE A 30 -24.40 -6.05 -2.27
C PHE A 30 -24.39 -7.03 -3.46
N ALA A 31 -23.50 -8.00 -3.44
CA ALA A 31 -23.35 -8.99 -4.50
C ALA A 31 -24.42 -10.08 -4.49
N LYS A 32 -25.04 -10.35 -3.35
CA LYS A 32 -25.98 -11.46 -3.11
C LYS A 32 -27.11 -11.58 -4.15
N ASN A 33 -27.61 -10.47 -4.67
CA ASN A 33 -28.74 -10.46 -5.61
C ASN A 33 -28.33 -10.33 -7.08
N SER A 34 -27.04 -10.41 -7.40
CA SER A 34 -26.51 -10.17 -8.74
C SER A 34 -26.11 -11.47 -9.44
N LYS A 35 -26.32 -11.53 -10.77
CA LYS A 35 -25.92 -12.69 -11.58
C LYS A 35 -24.38 -12.81 -11.58
N PRO A 36 -23.78 -14.01 -11.35
CA PRO A 36 -22.33 -14.20 -11.23
C PRO A 36 -21.51 -13.63 -12.40
N ALA A 37 -21.96 -13.84 -13.63
CA ALA A 37 -21.26 -13.35 -14.83
C ALA A 37 -21.24 -11.81 -14.97
N LYS A 38 -22.26 -11.12 -14.45
CA LYS A 38 -22.29 -9.66 -14.41
C LYS A 38 -21.35 -9.14 -13.34
N MET A 39 -21.33 -9.80 -12.19
CA MET A 39 -20.42 -9.48 -11.08
C MET A 39 -18.95 -9.60 -11.49
N ASP A 40 -18.52 -10.71 -12.08
CA ASP A 40 -17.14 -10.91 -12.50
C ASP A 40 -16.65 -9.79 -13.40
N ARG A 41 -17.50 -9.36 -14.35
CA ARG A 41 -17.19 -8.27 -15.27
C ARG A 41 -17.05 -6.90 -14.60
N TRP A 42 -17.90 -6.61 -13.60
CA TRP A 42 -17.84 -5.37 -12.82
C TRP A 42 -16.66 -5.36 -11.86
N PHE A 43 -16.42 -6.45 -11.15
CA PHE A 43 -15.31 -6.53 -10.20
C PHE A 43 -13.94 -6.50 -10.87
N LYS A 44 -13.79 -7.02 -12.09
CA LYS A 44 -12.57 -6.82 -12.88
C LYS A 44 -12.26 -5.34 -13.11
N LYS A 45 -13.26 -4.51 -13.40
CA LYS A 45 -13.07 -3.06 -13.56
C LYS A 45 -12.81 -2.35 -12.23
N LEU A 46 -13.57 -2.70 -11.19
CA LEU A 46 -13.40 -2.14 -9.86
C LEU A 46 -12.04 -2.50 -9.27
N GLN A 47 -11.55 -3.72 -9.52
CA GLN A 47 -10.21 -4.14 -9.12
C GLN A 47 -9.11 -3.30 -9.76
N LEU A 48 -9.25 -2.89 -11.03
CA LEU A 48 -8.29 -1.98 -11.66
C LEU A 48 -8.25 -0.63 -10.97
N VAL A 49 -9.41 -0.09 -10.59
CA VAL A 49 -9.50 1.18 -9.85
C VAL A 49 -8.88 1.05 -8.46
N SER A 50 -9.23 0.01 -7.71
CA SER A 50 -8.66 -0.22 -6.37
C SER A 50 -7.15 -0.48 -6.42
N SER A 51 -6.67 -1.18 -7.45
CA SER A 51 -5.25 -1.40 -7.69
C SER A 51 -4.50 -0.09 -7.96
N ALA A 52 -5.08 0.80 -8.77
CA ALA A 52 -4.52 2.12 -9.03
C ALA A 52 -4.45 2.97 -7.75
N LEU A 53 -5.53 3.01 -6.97
CA LEU A 53 -5.56 3.72 -5.69
C LEU A 53 -4.52 3.18 -4.70
N LEU A 54 -4.45 1.86 -4.56
CA LEU A 54 -3.46 1.21 -3.71
C LEU A 54 -2.04 1.54 -4.17
N SER A 55 -1.76 1.53 -5.47
CA SER A 55 -0.44 1.86 -6.02
C SER A 55 -0.04 3.30 -5.73
N ILE A 56 -0.98 4.25 -5.82
CA ILE A 56 -0.72 5.66 -5.50
C ILE A 56 -0.37 5.80 -4.01
N VAL A 57 -1.22 5.28 -3.11
CA VAL A 57 -1.00 5.40 -1.66
C VAL A 57 0.28 4.68 -1.23
N HIS A 58 0.55 3.50 -1.79
CA HIS A 58 1.78 2.75 -1.53
C HIS A 58 3.02 3.50 -2.01
N GLY A 59 3.00 4.03 -3.23
CA GLY A 59 4.10 4.79 -3.80
C GLY A 59 4.40 6.07 -3.01
N LEU A 60 3.37 6.81 -2.59
CA LEU A 60 3.51 7.99 -1.73
C LEU A 60 4.18 7.62 -0.39
N ASN A 61 3.68 6.59 0.27
CA ASN A 61 4.18 6.17 1.59
C ASN A 61 5.65 5.71 1.54
N ASP A 62 6.03 4.94 0.53
CA ASP A 62 7.41 4.46 0.42
C ASP A 62 8.38 5.55 -0.05
N SER A 63 7.95 6.46 -0.93
CA SER A 63 8.74 7.61 -1.35
C SER A 63 9.07 8.53 -0.19
N GLN A 64 8.13 8.81 0.71
CA GLN A 64 8.36 9.68 1.87
C GLN A 64 9.49 9.19 2.77
N LYS A 65 9.64 7.88 2.94
CA LYS A 65 10.73 7.29 3.73
C LYS A 65 12.09 7.61 3.12
N VAL A 66 12.21 7.49 1.80
CA VAL A 66 13.44 7.79 1.06
C VAL A 66 13.72 9.29 1.04
N MET A 67 12.68 10.10 0.81
CA MET A 67 12.79 11.57 0.88
C MET A 67 13.33 12.04 2.22
N GLY A 68 12.85 11.46 3.33
CA GLY A 68 13.33 11.78 4.67
C GLY A 68 14.83 11.48 4.85
N ILE A 69 15.33 10.38 4.31
CA ILE A 69 16.76 10.03 4.35
C ILE A 69 17.60 11.01 3.52
N ILE A 70 17.16 11.34 2.31
CA ILE A 70 17.83 12.29 1.42
C ILE A 70 17.86 13.68 2.08
N ALA A 71 16.73 14.14 2.62
CA ALA A 71 16.64 15.42 3.32
C ALA A 71 17.62 15.48 4.51
N ALA A 72 17.66 14.44 5.35
CA ALA A 72 18.59 14.38 6.47
C ALA A 72 20.06 14.42 6.01
N ALA A 73 20.38 13.74 4.91
CA ALA A 73 21.72 13.77 4.33
C ALA A 73 22.10 15.16 3.80
N LEU A 74 21.18 15.83 3.09
CA LEU A 74 21.40 17.19 2.56
C LEU A 74 21.56 18.22 3.67
N ILE A 75 20.76 18.16 4.72
CA ILE A 75 20.87 19.03 5.89
C ILE A 75 22.23 18.85 6.56
N SER A 76 22.64 17.58 6.77
CA SER A 76 23.95 17.26 7.38
C SER A 76 25.10 17.76 6.50
N TYR A 77 25.00 17.60 5.20
CA TYR A 77 26.01 18.08 4.25
C TYR A 77 26.11 19.62 4.22
N THR A 78 24.98 20.30 4.24
CA THR A 78 24.92 21.78 4.29
C THR A 78 25.51 22.33 5.59
N ALA A 79 25.34 21.61 6.72
CA ALA A 79 25.90 22.04 8.02
C ALA A 79 27.44 21.95 8.09
N VAL A 80 28.05 21.05 7.33
CA VAL A 80 29.51 20.82 7.35
C VAL A 80 30.23 21.62 6.27
N THR A 81 29.56 21.89 5.15
CA THR A 81 30.18 22.55 3.98
C THR A 81 29.56 23.92 3.77
N PRO A 82 30.31 25.06 3.97
CA PRO A 82 29.75 26.40 3.81
C PRO A 82 29.37 26.76 2.36
N ASP A 83 30.13 26.25 1.39
CA ASP A 83 29.97 26.55 -0.05
C ASP A 83 29.22 25.44 -0.79
N VAL A 84 27.98 25.15 -0.34
CA VAL A 84 27.11 24.19 -1.03
C VAL A 84 26.38 24.84 -2.18
N HIS A 85 26.35 24.15 -3.33
CA HIS A 85 25.58 24.58 -4.50
C HIS A 85 24.12 24.82 -4.13
N PRO A 86 23.46 25.90 -4.60
CA PRO A 86 22.09 26.26 -4.22
C PRO A 86 21.08 25.11 -4.33
N TRP A 87 21.22 24.21 -5.31
CA TRP A 87 20.35 23.04 -5.52
C TRP A 87 20.45 21.95 -4.46
N LEU A 88 21.55 21.92 -3.72
CA LEU A 88 21.80 20.94 -2.66
C LEU A 88 21.67 21.54 -1.25
N ARG A 89 21.54 22.86 -1.18
CA ARG A 89 21.45 23.59 0.07
C ARG A 89 20.08 23.37 0.71
N MET A 90 20.07 22.76 1.86
CA MET A 90 18.86 22.49 2.61
C MET A 90 19.08 22.78 4.10
N SER A 91 18.31 23.71 4.65
CA SER A 91 18.47 24.16 6.05
C SER A 91 17.46 23.49 6.99
N ASP A 92 16.26 23.13 6.47
CA ASP A 92 15.20 22.53 7.25
C ASP A 92 14.45 21.47 6.41
N MET A 93 13.80 20.54 7.08
CA MET A 93 12.94 19.51 6.46
C MET A 93 11.76 20.09 5.67
N ASN A 94 11.32 21.30 6.03
CA ASN A 94 10.22 22.01 5.34
C ASN A 94 10.67 22.72 4.06
N ASP A 95 11.97 22.90 3.87
CA ASP A 95 12.58 23.57 2.70
C ASP A 95 13.08 22.56 1.67
N MET A 96 12.28 21.51 1.44
CA MET A 96 12.65 20.44 0.51
C MET A 96 12.47 20.90 -0.94
N HIS A 97 13.56 20.86 -1.70
CA HIS A 97 13.52 21.19 -3.13
C HIS A 97 12.65 20.19 -3.91
N ASP A 98 11.88 20.68 -4.87
CA ASP A 98 10.93 19.88 -5.68
C ASP A 98 11.57 18.74 -6.46
N TRP A 99 12.88 18.81 -6.74
CA TRP A 99 13.58 17.72 -7.45
C TRP A 99 13.72 16.45 -6.59
N VAL A 100 13.75 16.55 -5.26
CA VAL A 100 13.89 15.39 -4.36
C VAL A 100 12.67 14.49 -4.43
N PRO A 101 11.42 14.98 -4.23
CA PRO A 101 10.22 14.18 -4.44
C PRO A 101 10.12 13.61 -5.85
N LEU A 102 10.39 14.42 -6.87
CA LEU A 102 10.31 13.99 -8.27
C LEU A 102 11.29 12.84 -8.57
N ALA A 103 12.54 12.94 -8.08
CA ALA A 103 13.53 11.89 -8.24
C ALA A 103 13.11 10.60 -7.50
N CYS A 104 12.56 10.71 -6.30
CA CYS A 104 12.08 9.55 -5.54
C CYS A 104 10.90 8.86 -6.23
N PHE A 105 9.91 9.61 -6.69
CA PHE A 105 8.76 9.03 -7.40
C PHE A 105 9.17 8.37 -8.73
N THR A 106 10.04 9.01 -9.50
CA THR A 106 10.52 8.43 -10.76
C THR A 106 11.35 7.18 -10.51
N ALA A 107 12.23 7.18 -9.52
CA ALA A 107 13.04 6.01 -9.17
C ALA A 107 12.18 4.82 -8.71
N ILE A 108 11.16 5.05 -7.88
CA ILE A 108 10.22 4.00 -7.45
C ILE A 108 9.41 3.49 -8.64
N ALA A 109 8.89 4.38 -9.49
CA ALA A 109 8.13 3.98 -10.67
C ALA A 109 8.96 3.10 -11.61
N LEU A 110 10.18 3.51 -11.94
CA LEU A 110 11.10 2.75 -12.78
C LEU A 110 11.51 1.42 -12.14
N GLY A 111 11.83 1.41 -10.86
CA GLY A 111 12.16 0.21 -10.10
C GLY A 111 11.01 -0.79 -10.08
N THR A 112 9.78 -0.31 -9.93
CA THR A 112 8.57 -1.16 -9.95
C THR A 112 8.33 -1.74 -11.35
N VAL A 113 8.50 -0.96 -12.40
CA VAL A 113 8.37 -1.46 -13.78
C VAL A 113 9.43 -2.53 -14.10
N CYS A 114 10.68 -2.31 -13.68
CA CYS A 114 11.76 -3.27 -13.94
C CYS A 114 11.69 -4.54 -13.08
N GLY A 115 11.30 -4.42 -11.80
CA GLY A 115 11.32 -5.53 -10.83
C GLY A 115 9.97 -6.19 -10.60
N GLY A 116 8.86 -5.45 -10.74
CA GLY A 116 7.52 -5.87 -10.34
C GLY A 116 6.97 -7.04 -11.14
N TRP A 117 7.34 -7.18 -12.41
CA TRP A 117 6.83 -8.27 -13.26
C TRP A 117 7.15 -9.67 -12.73
N LYS A 118 8.37 -9.85 -12.23
CA LYS A 118 8.80 -11.13 -11.63
C LYS A 118 8.05 -11.44 -10.35
N ILE A 119 7.82 -10.43 -9.52
CA ILE A 119 7.08 -10.54 -8.26
C ILE A 119 5.61 -10.85 -8.54
N MET A 120 4.97 -10.13 -9.47
CA MET A 120 3.58 -10.36 -9.85
C MET A 120 3.34 -11.79 -10.38
N LYS A 121 4.23 -12.29 -11.23
CA LYS A 121 4.16 -13.65 -11.77
C LYS A 121 4.28 -14.70 -10.67
N THR A 122 5.15 -14.48 -9.70
CA THR A 122 5.36 -15.42 -8.58
C THR A 122 4.17 -15.39 -7.63
N MET A 123 3.70 -14.23 -7.23
CA MET A 123 2.59 -14.09 -6.30
C MET A 123 1.25 -14.53 -6.91
N GLY A 124 0.97 -14.15 -8.17
CA GLY A 124 -0.30 -14.45 -8.82
C GLY A 124 -0.47 -15.94 -9.21
N ASN A 125 0.64 -16.65 -9.47
CA ASN A 125 0.56 -18.03 -9.95
C ASN A 125 0.88 -19.10 -8.89
N ARG A 126 1.63 -18.74 -7.84
CA ARG A 126 2.15 -19.72 -6.87
C ARG A 126 1.55 -19.65 -5.49
N ILE A 127 1.03 -18.50 -5.06
CA ILE A 127 0.62 -18.31 -3.67
C ILE A 127 -0.89 -18.46 -3.51
N THR A 128 -1.70 -17.82 -4.36
CA THR A 128 -3.17 -17.91 -4.24
C THR A 128 -3.83 -17.60 -5.59
N LYS A 129 -4.83 -18.39 -5.96
CA LYS A 129 -5.72 -18.04 -7.09
C LYS A 129 -6.73 -17.01 -6.60
N ILE A 130 -6.36 -15.74 -6.66
CA ILE A 130 -7.20 -14.63 -6.20
C ILE A 130 -8.27 -14.34 -7.27
N THR A 131 -9.53 -14.39 -6.89
CA THR A 131 -10.63 -13.96 -7.75
C THR A 131 -10.69 -12.43 -7.84
N PRO A 132 -11.31 -11.84 -8.88
CA PRO A 132 -11.44 -10.39 -9.02
C PRO A 132 -12.13 -9.71 -7.84
N VAL A 133 -13.08 -10.39 -7.19
CA VAL A 133 -13.78 -9.90 -6.01
C VAL A 133 -12.83 -9.82 -4.81
N GLU A 134 -12.07 -10.87 -4.60
CA GLU A 134 -11.06 -10.96 -3.53
C GLU A 134 -9.99 -9.88 -3.68
N GLY A 135 -9.47 -9.74 -4.90
CA GLY A 135 -8.48 -8.72 -5.20
C GLY A 135 -9.01 -7.31 -4.96
N PHE A 136 -10.25 -7.04 -5.37
CA PHE A 136 -10.91 -5.76 -5.09
C PHE A 136 -11.05 -5.49 -3.59
N CYS A 137 -11.55 -6.45 -2.81
CA CYS A 137 -11.73 -6.30 -1.36
C CYS A 137 -10.39 -6.08 -0.64
N ALA A 138 -9.39 -6.91 -0.93
CA ALA A 138 -8.07 -6.81 -0.30
C ALA A 138 -7.36 -5.49 -0.63
N GLN A 139 -7.38 -5.08 -1.89
CA GLN A 139 -6.75 -3.83 -2.35
C GLN A 139 -7.45 -2.59 -1.80
N THR A 140 -8.79 -2.60 -1.76
CA THR A 140 -9.57 -1.49 -1.21
C THR A 140 -9.33 -1.37 0.30
N ALA A 141 -9.34 -2.49 1.03
CA ALA A 141 -9.04 -2.51 2.46
C ALA A 141 -7.61 -2.02 2.74
N GLY A 142 -6.64 -2.52 1.97
CA GLY A 142 -5.24 -2.09 2.08
C GLY A 142 -5.09 -0.59 1.82
N ALA A 143 -5.67 -0.08 0.73
CA ALA A 143 -5.60 1.33 0.37
C ALA A 143 -6.24 2.24 1.44
N LEU A 144 -7.42 1.88 1.94
CA LEU A 144 -8.09 2.63 3.00
C LEU A 144 -7.29 2.63 4.31
N THR A 145 -6.78 1.48 4.71
CA THR A 145 -5.97 1.36 5.94
C THR A 145 -4.69 2.20 5.82
N LEU A 146 -4.00 2.13 4.69
CA LEU A 146 -2.79 2.93 4.45
C LEU A 146 -3.10 4.42 4.41
N PHE A 147 -4.22 4.82 3.79
CA PHE A 147 -4.64 6.21 3.75
C PHE A 147 -4.97 6.77 5.14
N ILE A 148 -5.65 5.98 5.98
CA ILE A 148 -5.94 6.38 7.37
C ILE A 148 -4.64 6.49 8.18
N THR A 149 -3.71 5.54 8.05
CA THR A 149 -2.44 5.59 8.77
C THR A 149 -1.55 6.75 8.31
N GLU A 150 -1.65 7.16 7.05
CA GLU A 150 -0.98 8.34 6.51
C GLU A 150 -1.52 9.63 7.17
N ILE A 151 -2.84 9.78 7.24
CA ILE A 151 -3.48 10.93 7.92
C ILE A 151 -3.08 11.00 9.39
N LEU A 152 -3.02 9.84 10.05
CA LEU A 152 -2.62 9.75 11.46
C LEU A 152 -1.11 9.89 11.68
N LYS A 153 -0.32 9.99 10.59
CA LYS A 153 1.16 10.07 10.61
C LYS A 153 1.80 8.91 11.39
N VAL A 154 1.21 7.73 11.30
CA VAL A 154 1.72 6.52 11.94
C VAL A 154 2.55 5.72 10.91
N PRO A 155 3.84 5.50 11.16
CA PRO A 155 4.66 4.71 10.25
C PRO A 155 4.25 3.24 10.31
N VAL A 156 3.68 2.74 9.23
CA VAL A 156 3.30 1.33 9.07
C VAL A 156 4.02 0.69 7.89
N SER A 157 4.12 -0.63 7.94
CA SER A 157 4.60 -1.41 6.80
C SER A 157 3.45 -1.68 5.84
N THR A 158 3.55 -1.12 4.63
CA THR A 158 2.57 -1.32 3.55
C THR A 158 2.36 -2.80 3.23
N THR A 159 3.43 -3.58 3.18
CA THR A 159 3.38 -5.02 2.91
C THR A 159 2.60 -5.79 3.97
N HIS A 160 2.78 -5.46 5.25
CA HIS A 160 2.07 -6.11 6.35
C HIS A 160 0.56 -5.80 6.32
N VAL A 161 0.19 -4.56 6.02
CA VAL A 161 -1.22 -4.16 5.87
C VAL A 161 -1.88 -4.91 4.73
N ILE A 162 -1.24 -4.96 3.57
CA ILE A 162 -1.77 -5.65 2.37
C ILE A 162 -1.89 -7.16 2.63
N SER A 163 -0.86 -7.77 3.26
CA SER A 163 -0.91 -9.19 3.61
C SER A 163 -2.05 -9.49 4.58
N GLY A 164 -2.26 -8.66 5.61
CA GLY A 164 -3.38 -8.79 6.54
C GLY A 164 -4.75 -8.70 5.82
N SER A 165 -4.90 -7.73 4.92
CA SER A 165 -6.13 -7.56 4.14
C SER A 165 -6.40 -8.74 3.19
N THR A 166 -5.37 -9.37 2.65
CA THR A 166 -5.50 -10.57 1.79
C THR A 166 -5.89 -11.80 2.59
N VAL A 167 -5.27 -12.01 3.75
CA VAL A 167 -5.58 -13.15 4.65
C VAL A 167 -7.02 -13.09 5.14
N SER A 168 -7.56 -11.91 5.36
CA SER A 168 -8.94 -11.69 5.77
C SER A 168 -9.95 -12.39 4.87
N TYR A 169 -9.78 -12.29 3.55
CA TYR A 169 -10.69 -12.93 2.61
C TYR A 169 -10.60 -14.46 2.67
N THR A 170 -9.39 -14.99 2.72
CA THR A 170 -9.18 -16.45 2.76
C THR A 170 -9.80 -17.09 4.00
N THR A 171 -9.81 -16.42 5.14
CA THR A 171 -10.44 -16.90 6.38
C THR A 171 -11.96 -16.89 6.34
N LEU A 172 -12.58 -15.99 5.58
CA LEU A 172 -14.04 -15.93 5.44
C LEU A 172 -14.60 -16.91 4.41
N THR A 173 -13.84 -17.26 3.39
CA THR A 173 -14.31 -18.12 2.30
C THR A 173 -14.11 -19.61 2.58
N LEU A 174 -13.12 -19.99 3.39
CA LEU A 174 -12.88 -21.39 3.75
C LEU A 174 -14.09 -22.10 4.41
N PRO A 175 -14.84 -21.50 5.35
CA PRO A 175 -16.01 -22.17 5.94
C PRO A 175 -17.23 -22.22 5.01
N THR A 176 -17.36 -21.34 4.02
CA THR A 176 -18.52 -21.29 3.13
C THR A 176 -18.45 -22.31 1.99
N ILE A 177 -17.27 -22.79 1.63
CA ILE A 177 -17.09 -23.81 0.57
C ILE A 177 -17.41 -25.22 1.06
N HIS A 178 -17.40 -25.47 2.37
CA HIS A 178 -17.73 -26.75 2.96
C HIS A 178 -19.22 -26.97 3.30
N THR A 179 -20.07 -25.99 3.00
CA THR A 179 -21.53 -26.04 3.32
C THR A 179 -22.46 -26.09 2.09
N VAL A 180 -21.91 -26.41 0.89
CA VAL A 180 -22.72 -26.64 -0.31
C VAL A 180 -22.49 -28.05 -0.85
#